data_7bb16bc5a83e6c1b18a0ee756f33a18d
#
_entry.id   7bb16bc5a83e6c1b18a0ee756f33a18d
#
_cell.length_a   1.000
_cell.length_b   1.000
_cell.length_c   1.000
_cell.angle_alpha   90.00
_cell.angle_beta   90.00
_cell.angle_gamma   90.00
#
_symmetry.space_group_name_H-M   'P 1'
#
loop_
_entity.id
_entity.type
_entity.pdbx_description
1 polymer ?
#
loop_
_entity_poly.entity_id
_entity_poly.type
_entity_poly.pdbx_seq_one_letter_code
_entity_poly.pdbx_strand_id
1 'polypeptide(L)'
;MVGVNELKEIAIKCGTPSYIFDTDELCARIDAMQQILGCGVTVCYAMKANPFLISVLDKKLDKFEVCSPGEFAICEKEGINRENIVLSFFNK
;
A
#
# COMPACT_ATOMS: atom_id res chain seq x y z
N MET A 1 14.28 -9.56 -2.75
CA MET A 1 13.27 -10.41 -3.42
C MET A 1 13.16 -11.75 -2.70
N VAL A 2 11.95 -12.26 -2.56
CA VAL A 2 11.71 -13.53 -1.87
C VAL A 2 12.23 -14.70 -2.70
N GLY A 3 13.03 -15.56 -2.09
CA GLY A 3 13.59 -16.73 -2.76
C GLY A 3 12.65 -17.94 -2.78
N VAL A 4 13.00 -18.94 -3.61
CA VAL A 4 12.16 -20.15 -3.78
C VAL A 4 11.99 -20.90 -2.45
N ASN A 5 13.05 -21.01 -1.66
CA ASN A 5 12.98 -21.73 -0.38
C ASN A 5 12.06 -21.01 0.62
N GLU A 6 12.11 -19.69 0.65
CA GLU A 6 11.23 -18.89 1.49
C GLU A 6 9.77 -19.07 1.07
N LEU A 7 9.50 -19.09 -0.24
CA LEU A 7 8.15 -19.33 -0.75
C LEU A 7 7.62 -20.69 -0.33
N LYS A 8 8.46 -21.71 -0.36
CA LYS A 8 8.06 -23.04 0.09
C LYS A 8 7.74 -23.08 1.58
N GLU A 9 8.54 -22.43 2.39
CA GLU A 9 8.31 -22.34 3.84
C GLU A 9 6.99 -21.61 4.15
N ILE A 10 6.72 -20.50 3.45
CA ILE A 10 5.49 -19.74 3.61
C ILE A 10 4.28 -20.59 3.20
N ALA A 11 4.38 -21.32 2.08
CA ALA A 11 3.31 -22.20 1.63
C ALA A 11 2.96 -23.26 2.66
N ILE A 12 3.97 -23.82 3.31
CA ILE A 12 3.77 -24.82 4.37
C ILE A 12 3.11 -24.21 5.60
N LYS A 13 3.57 -23.02 6.02
CA LYS A 13 3.06 -22.35 7.22
C LYS A 13 1.67 -21.77 7.05
N CYS A 14 1.43 -21.10 5.93
CA CYS A 14 0.22 -20.30 5.71
C CYS A 14 -0.82 -20.98 4.82
N GLY A 15 -0.42 -22.08 4.16
CA GLY A 15 -1.30 -22.79 3.24
C GLY A 15 -1.29 -22.18 1.84
N THR A 16 -1.98 -22.89 0.93
CA THR A 16 -2.14 -22.47 -0.47
C THR A 16 -3.59 -22.72 -0.87
N PRO A 17 -4.15 -21.91 -1.81
CA PRO A 17 -3.53 -20.76 -2.45
C PRO A 17 -3.38 -19.56 -1.50
N SER A 18 -2.38 -18.71 -1.75
CA SER A 18 -2.14 -17.51 -0.93
C SER A 18 -1.47 -16.41 -1.76
N TYR A 19 -1.67 -15.16 -1.34
CA TYR A 19 -0.94 -14.02 -1.89
C TYR A 19 0.20 -13.68 -0.94
N ILE A 20 1.36 -13.41 -1.51
CA ILE A 20 2.57 -13.09 -0.76
C ILE A 20 3.05 -11.70 -1.19
N PHE A 21 3.25 -10.81 -0.21
CA PHE A 21 3.72 -9.46 -0.47
C PHE A 21 5.11 -9.29 0.14
N ASP A 22 6.08 -8.93 -0.69
CA ASP A 22 7.43 -8.59 -0.25
C ASP A 22 7.44 -7.08 0.07
N THR A 23 7.25 -6.74 1.34
CA THR A 23 7.14 -5.35 1.77
C THR A 23 8.47 -4.61 1.73
N ASP A 24 9.59 -5.30 1.91
CA ASP A 24 10.91 -4.68 1.80
C ASP A 24 11.20 -4.26 0.36
N GLU A 25 10.87 -5.11 -0.59
CA GLU A 25 11.00 -4.79 -2.02
C GLU A 25 10.10 -3.62 -2.40
N LEU A 26 8.86 -3.59 -1.90
CA LEU A 26 7.93 -2.50 -2.14
C LEU A 26 8.48 -1.18 -1.62
N CYS A 27 8.96 -1.15 -0.38
CA CYS A 27 9.54 0.06 0.21
C CYS A 27 10.77 0.54 -0.55
N ALA A 28 11.63 -0.38 -1.00
CA ALA A 28 12.80 -0.03 -1.79
C ALA A 28 12.41 0.60 -3.13
N ARG A 29 11.37 0.11 -3.78
CA ARG A 29 10.87 0.68 -5.04
C ARG A 29 10.29 2.08 -4.84
N ILE A 30 9.57 2.29 -3.75
CA ILE A 30 9.05 3.62 -3.42
C ILE A 30 10.18 4.60 -3.18
N ASP A 31 11.18 4.22 -2.40
CA ASP A 31 12.34 5.06 -2.15
C ASP A 31 13.06 5.45 -3.44
N ALA A 32 13.28 4.49 -4.34
CA ALA A 32 13.90 4.75 -5.64
C ALA A 32 13.07 5.71 -6.49
N MET A 33 11.76 5.53 -6.51
CA MET A 33 10.86 6.41 -7.26
C MET A 33 10.88 7.83 -6.71
N GLN A 34 10.85 7.99 -5.39
CA GLN A 34 10.88 9.30 -4.75
C GLN A 34 12.20 10.04 -5.03
N GLN A 35 13.32 9.32 -5.08
CA GLN A 35 14.61 9.90 -5.45
C GLN A 35 14.61 10.42 -6.88
N ILE A 36 14.01 9.69 -7.81
CA ILE A 36 13.91 10.10 -9.21
C ILE A 36 13.01 11.33 -9.37
N LEU A 37 11.87 11.34 -8.68
CA LEU A 37 10.87 12.41 -8.78
C LEU A 37 11.30 13.69 -8.06
N GLY A 38 12.09 13.57 -7.02
CA GLY A 38 12.54 14.70 -6.21
C GLY A 38 11.55 15.09 -5.12
N CYS A 39 11.98 16.01 -4.26
CA CYS A 39 11.21 16.39 -3.07
C CYS A 39 9.98 17.28 -3.37
N GLY A 40 9.87 17.82 -4.57
CA GLY A 40 8.73 18.66 -4.95
C GLY A 40 7.51 17.89 -5.42
N VAL A 41 7.57 16.56 -5.44
CA VAL A 41 6.48 15.70 -5.94
C VAL A 41 5.94 14.85 -4.81
N THR A 42 4.62 14.90 -4.61
CA THR A 42 3.92 14.05 -3.65
C THR A 42 3.41 12.80 -4.35
N VAL A 43 3.69 11.64 -3.78
CA VAL A 43 3.21 10.37 -4.32
C VAL A 43 1.92 9.98 -3.62
N CYS A 44 0.89 9.68 -4.42
CA CYS A 44 -0.42 9.27 -3.93
C CYS A 44 -0.70 7.83 -4.34
N TYR A 45 -1.10 6.99 -3.39
CA TYR A 45 -1.42 5.60 -3.63
C TYR A 45 -2.91 5.41 -3.92
N ALA A 46 -3.23 4.89 -5.10
CA ALA A 46 -4.60 4.51 -5.46
C ALA A 46 -4.92 3.13 -4.88
N MET A 47 -5.55 3.10 -3.72
CA MET A 47 -5.71 1.87 -2.96
C MET A 47 -6.72 0.88 -3.54
N LYS A 48 -7.50 1.27 -4.54
CA LYS A 48 -8.43 0.35 -5.19
C LYS A 48 -7.74 -0.88 -5.78
N ALA A 49 -6.47 -0.72 -6.17
CA ALA A 49 -5.69 -1.82 -6.73
C ALA A 49 -5.34 -2.87 -5.68
N ASN A 50 -5.02 -2.43 -4.46
CA ASN A 50 -4.67 -3.34 -3.37
C ASN A 50 -4.79 -2.63 -2.02
N PRO A 51 -5.89 -2.84 -1.28
CA PRO A 51 -6.07 -2.20 0.02
C PRO A 51 -5.30 -2.87 1.17
N PHE A 52 -4.67 -4.02 0.93
CA PHE A 52 -4.02 -4.78 2.00
C PHE A 52 -2.68 -4.19 2.45
N LEU A 53 -2.09 -3.31 1.67
CA LEU A 53 -0.75 -2.76 1.92
C LEU A 53 -0.75 -1.40 2.61
N ILE A 54 -1.91 -0.88 3.00
CA ILE A 54 -2.04 0.49 3.52
C ILE A 54 -1.20 0.71 4.78
N SER A 55 -1.21 -0.22 5.71
CA SER A 55 -0.46 -0.09 6.96
C SER A 55 1.05 0.00 6.73
N VAL A 56 1.56 -0.68 5.70
CA VAL A 56 2.96 -0.62 5.32
C VAL A 56 3.27 0.71 4.62
N LEU A 57 2.39 1.12 3.71
CA LEU A 57 2.58 2.31 2.88
C LEU A 57 2.38 3.62 3.66
N ASP A 58 1.62 3.61 4.75
CA ASP A 58 1.38 4.79 5.58
C ASP A 58 2.67 5.44 6.06
N LYS A 59 3.71 4.65 6.27
CA LYS A 59 5.01 5.14 6.72
C LYS A 59 5.88 5.67 5.58
N LYS A 60 5.50 5.40 4.33
CA LYS A 60 6.30 5.68 3.15
C LYS A 60 5.68 6.73 2.23
N LEU A 61 4.36 6.83 2.18
CA LEU A 61 3.64 7.70 1.28
C LEU A 61 2.83 8.74 2.04
N ASP A 62 2.64 9.89 1.42
CA ASP A 62 1.94 11.02 2.06
C ASP A 62 0.45 11.04 1.78
N LYS A 63 0.01 10.45 0.66
CA LYS A 63 -1.38 10.55 0.22
C LYS A 63 -1.93 9.20 -0.21
N PHE A 64 -3.22 9.02 0.03
CA PHE A 64 -3.97 7.83 -0.37
C PHE A 64 -5.24 8.25 -1.08
N GLU A 65 -5.46 7.74 -2.30
CA GLU A 65 -6.68 8.00 -3.05
C GLU A 65 -7.71 6.92 -2.75
N VAL A 66 -8.91 7.32 -2.38
CA VAL A 66 -10.04 6.42 -2.15
C VAL A 66 -11.14 6.69 -3.16
N CYS A 67 -11.75 5.63 -3.68
CA CYS A 67 -12.78 5.70 -4.72
C CYS A 67 -14.17 5.30 -4.21
N SER A 68 -14.30 4.94 -2.94
CA SER A 68 -15.58 4.52 -2.35
C SER A 68 -15.60 4.80 -0.86
N PRO A 69 -16.81 4.88 -0.26
CA PRO A 69 -16.94 4.98 1.20
C PRO A 69 -16.29 3.80 1.93
N GLY A 70 -16.33 2.60 1.34
CA GLY A 70 -15.68 1.42 1.91
C GLY A 70 -14.18 1.57 2.00
N GLU A 71 -13.54 2.09 0.95
CA GLU A 71 -12.11 2.36 0.98
C GLU A 71 -11.75 3.43 2.01
N PHE A 72 -12.57 4.46 2.13
CA PHE A 72 -12.37 5.48 3.16
C PHE A 72 -12.42 4.87 4.55
N ALA A 73 -13.39 3.98 4.80
CA ALA A 73 -13.51 3.29 6.08
C ALA A 73 -12.28 2.45 6.40
N ILE A 74 -11.70 1.79 5.41
CA ILE A 74 -10.45 1.03 5.57
C ILE A 74 -9.32 1.95 6.02
N CYS A 75 -9.17 3.11 5.38
CA CYS A 75 -8.16 4.10 5.77
C CYS A 75 -8.36 4.57 7.20
N GLU A 76 -9.58 4.87 7.60
CA GLU A 76 -9.87 5.29 8.97
C GLU A 76 -9.51 4.21 9.99
N LYS A 77 -9.86 2.96 9.68
CA LYS A 77 -9.55 1.82 10.56
C LYS A 77 -8.05 1.62 10.73
N GLU A 78 -7.27 1.84 9.67
CA GLU A 78 -5.81 1.74 9.72
C GLU A 78 -5.14 2.97 10.32
N GLY A 79 -5.91 3.99 10.70
CA GLY A 79 -5.36 5.18 11.34
C GLY A 79 -4.72 6.19 10.40
N ILE A 80 -5.08 6.16 9.12
CA ILE A 80 -4.58 7.13 8.16
C ILE A 80 -5.18 8.52 8.49
N ASN A 81 -4.34 9.54 8.55
CA ASN A 81 -4.78 10.90 8.79
C ASN A 81 -5.67 11.36 7.63
N ARG A 82 -6.85 11.92 7.96
CA ARG A 82 -7.80 12.37 6.96
C ARG A 82 -7.23 13.41 5.99
N GLU A 83 -6.29 14.21 6.44
CA GLU A 83 -5.61 15.19 5.58
C GLU A 83 -4.81 14.52 4.46
N ASN A 84 -4.46 13.27 4.63
CA ASN A 84 -3.70 12.50 3.66
C ASN A 84 -4.58 11.66 2.74
N ILE A 85 -5.90 11.81 2.82
CA ILE A 85 -6.85 11.06 2.01
C ILE A 85 -7.43 11.95 0.91
N VAL A 86 -7.35 11.47 -0.33
CA VAL A 86 -7.94 12.14 -1.50
C VAL A 86 -9.17 11.36 -1.94
N LEU A 87 -10.30 12.04 -2.00
CA LEU A 87 -11.58 11.43 -2.40
C LEU A 87 -11.79 11.56 -3.90
N SER A 88 -12.05 10.44 -4.57
CA SER A 88 -12.25 10.38 -6.02
C SER A 88 -13.56 9.67 -6.39
N PHE A 89 -14.63 9.91 -5.62
CA PHE A 89 -15.94 9.34 -5.92
C PHE A 89 -17.03 10.41 -5.81
N PHE A 90 -18.16 10.16 -6.50
CA PHE A 90 -19.21 11.17 -6.64
C PHE A 90 -20.10 11.30 -5.41
N ASN A 91 -20.29 10.25 -4.68
CA ASN A 91 -21.17 10.25 -3.49
C ASN A 91 -20.41 10.78 -2.29
N LYS A 92 -20.33 12.06 -2.20
CA LYS A 92 -19.53 12.75 -1.18
C LYS A 92 -20.34 13.10 0.06
#